data_24fb70bc37451e812856f5c6879ee362
#
_entry.id   24fb70bc37451e812856f5c6879ee362
#
_cell.length_a   1.000
_cell.length_b   1.000
_cell.length_c   1.000
_cell.angle_alpha   90.00
_cell.angle_beta   90.00
_cell.angle_gamma   90.00
#
_symmetry.space_group_name_H-M   'P 1'
#
loop_
_entity.id
_entity.type
_entity.pdbx_description
1 polymer ?
#
loop_
_entity_poly.entity_id
_entity_poly.type
_entity_poly.pdbx_seq_one_letter_code
_entity_poly.pdbx_strand_id
1 'polypeptide(L)'
;MSTGGMEEVLAQHPAVAECAVIGIADELKGLIPLGLVVLKQTAIDDDPDTISRELIAMVREQIGPVAAFKHALCVQVLPKVKSGKILRKTMKAIFDAQEYSFPGNIEDPAVLDYMEAVAADFAKSQAQIGNCPQPT
;
A
#
# COMPACT_ATOMS: atom_id res chain seq x y z
N MET A 1 12.62 -5.69 8.45
CA MET A 1 11.92 -5.56 7.16
C MET A 1 12.34 -4.24 6.52
N SER A 2 12.78 -4.28 5.28
CA SER A 2 13.27 -3.10 4.57
C SER A 2 12.22 -2.59 3.60
N THR A 3 11.41 -1.64 4.05
CA THR A 3 10.38 -1.05 3.18
C THR A 3 10.99 -0.17 2.10
N GLY A 4 12.13 0.47 2.39
CA GLY A 4 12.82 1.29 1.40
C GLY A 4 13.29 0.48 0.19
N GLY A 5 13.83 -0.71 0.43
CA GLY A 5 14.23 -1.59 -0.66
C GLY A 5 13.05 -2.06 -1.50
N MET A 6 11.93 -2.33 -0.85
CA MET A 6 10.71 -2.71 -1.57
C MET A 6 10.18 -1.56 -2.41
N GLU A 7 10.21 -0.32 -1.89
CA GLU A 7 9.79 0.84 -2.65
C GLU A 7 10.64 1.02 -3.91
N GLU A 8 11.94 0.79 -3.81
CA GLU A 8 12.83 0.89 -4.96
C GLU A 8 12.43 -0.12 -6.04
N VAL A 9 12.09 -1.34 -5.65
CA VAL A 9 11.65 -2.37 -6.59
C VAL A 9 10.34 -1.95 -7.26
N LEU A 10 9.36 -1.50 -6.49
CA LEU A 10 8.06 -1.08 -7.05
C LEU A 10 8.23 0.07 -8.04
N ALA A 11 9.13 1.00 -7.74
CA ALA A 11 9.37 2.15 -8.61
C ALA A 11 9.94 1.76 -9.97
N GLN A 12 10.49 0.56 -10.11
CA GLN A 12 11.01 0.07 -11.39
C GLN A 12 9.92 -0.32 -12.38
N HIS A 13 8.71 -0.57 -11.88
CA HIS A 13 7.62 -0.99 -12.76
C HIS A 13 7.21 0.17 -13.67
N PRO A 14 7.10 -0.05 -14.98
CA PRO A 14 6.82 1.04 -15.93
C PRO A 14 5.47 1.72 -15.73
N ALA A 15 4.51 1.05 -15.10
CA ALA A 15 3.18 1.61 -14.85
C ALA A 15 3.10 2.45 -13.59
N VAL A 16 4.13 2.43 -12.74
CA VAL A 16 4.11 3.09 -11.42
C VAL A 16 4.63 4.51 -11.51
N ALA A 17 3.79 5.49 -11.13
CA ALA A 17 4.19 6.89 -11.05
C ALA A 17 4.77 7.21 -9.67
N GLU A 18 4.13 6.72 -8.61
CA GLU A 18 4.57 6.90 -7.23
C GLU A 18 4.28 5.64 -6.45
N CYS A 19 5.03 5.41 -5.39
CA CYS A 19 4.77 4.26 -4.54
C CYS A 19 5.22 4.53 -3.10
N ALA A 20 4.66 3.75 -2.18
CA ALA A 20 5.08 3.75 -0.78
C ALA A 20 4.85 2.34 -0.25
N VAL A 21 5.74 1.90 0.65
CA VAL A 21 5.55 0.63 1.36
C VAL A 21 5.51 0.93 2.84
N ILE A 22 4.48 0.45 3.51
CA ILE A 22 4.31 0.61 4.95
C ILE A 22 4.21 -0.75 5.60
N GLY A 23 4.57 -0.83 6.89
CA GLY A 23 4.40 -2.04 7.67
C GLY A 23 3.07 -1.97 8.41
N ILE A 24 2.18 -2.91 8.16
CA ILE A 24 0.88 -2.95 8.83
C ILE A 24 0.85 -4.13 9.81
N ALA A 25 0.01 -4.01 10.83
CA ALA A 25 -0.09 -5.04 11.85
C ALA A 25 -0.76 -6.30 11.30
N ASP A 26 -0.20 -7.46 11.66
CA ASP A 26 -0.77 -8.75 11.33
C ASP A 26 -0.70 -9.62 12.58
N GLU A 27 -1.79 -10.33 12.88
CA GLU A 27 -1.88 -11.10 14.12
C GLU A 27 -0.83 -12.21 14.23
N LEU A 28 -0.49 -12.81 13.11
CA LEU A 28 0.43 -13.96 13.11
C LEU A 28 1.88 -13.58 12.90
N LYS A 29 2.13 -12.57 12.07
CA LYS A 29 3.49 -12.24 11.64
C LYS A 29 4.05 -10.97 12.28
N GLY A 30 3.26 -10.25 13.04
CA GLY A 30 3.63 -8.97 13.64
C GLY A 30 3.43 -7.82 12.67
N LEU A 31 4.37 -7.61 11.77
CA LEU A 31 4.26 -6.58 10.73
C LEU A 31 4.43 -7.22 9.36
N ILE A 32 3.59 -6.83 8.44
CA ILE A 32 3.73 -7.24 7.03
C ILE A 32 3.80 -6.00 6.15
N PRO A 33 4.56 -6.07 5.06
CA PRO A 33 4.64 -4.92 4.15
C PRO A 33 3.40 -4.80 3.30
N LEU A 34 2.93 -3.58 3.12
CA LEU A 34 1.83 -3.26 2.22
C LEU A 34 2.33 -2.21 1.24
N GLY A 35 2.23 -2.52 -0.05
CA GLY A 35 2.61 -1.59 -1.10
C GLY A 35 1.41 -0.77 -1.55
N LEU A 36 1.63 0.53 -1.75
CA LEU A 36 0.61 1.45 -2.28
C LEU A 36 1.24 2.12 -3.48
N VAL A 37 0.58 2.01 -4.64
CA VAL A 37 1.13 2.56 -5.87
C VAL A 37 0.10 3.45 -6.56
N VAL A 38 0.60 4.52 -7.18
CA VAL A 38 -0.19 5.40 -8.04
C VAL A 38 0.26 5.11 -9.47
N LEU A 39 -0.69 4.78 -10.33
CA LEU A 39 -0.38 4.45 -11.72
C LEU A 39 -0.19 5.70 -12.55
N LYS A 40 0.68 5.60 -13.57
CA LYS A 40 0.84 6.66 -14.55
C LYS A 40 -0.44 6.82 -15.36
N GLN A 41 -0.64 8.00 -15.94
CA GLN A 41 -1.79 8.26 -16.80
C GLN A 41 -1.88 7.23 -17.95
N THR A 42 -0.75 6.83 -18.48
CA THR A 42 -0.69 5.86 -19.57
C THR A 42 -1.10 4.45 -19.15
N ALA A 43 -1.14 4.19 -17.85
CA ALA A 43 -1.46 2.88 -17.31
C ALA A 43 -2.76 2.87 -16.51
N ILE A 44 -3.49 3.98 -16.49
CA ILE A 44 -4.67 4.11 -15.63
C ILE A 44 -5.80 3.16 -16.03
N ASP A 45 -5.83 2.74 -17.28
CA ASP A 45 -6.83 1.80 -17.79
C ASP A 45 -6.39 0.35 -17.68
N ASP A 46 -5.16 0.11 -17.23
CA ASP A 46 -4.68 -1.26 -17.04
C ASP A 46 -5.37 -1.90 -15.85
N ASP A 47 -5.46 -3.23 -15.88
CA ASP A 47 -6.07 -3.98 -14.80
C ASP A 47 -5.24 -3.87 -13.52
N PRO A 48 -5.79 -3.26 -12.46
CA PRO A 48 -5.03 -3.11 -11.21
C PRO A 48 -4.60 -4.44 -10.60
N ASP A 49 -5.40 -5.49 -10.75
CA ASP A 49 -5.04 -6.80 -10.20
C ASP A 49 -3.83 -7.38 -10.91
N THR A 50 -3.74 -7.20 -12.22
CA THR A 50 -2.59 -7.67 -12.99
C THR A 50 -1.33 -6.93 -12.54
N ILE A 51 -1.43 -5.60 -12.40
CA ILE A 51 -0.29 -4.80 -11.96
C ILE A 51 0.14 -5.18 -10.55
N SER A 52 -0.83 -5.40 -9.65
CA SER A 52 -0.51 -5.83 -8.28
C SER A 52 0.25 -7.15 -8.27
N ARG A 53 -0.16 -8.12 -9.08
CA ARG A 53 0.54 -9.40 -9.17
C ARG A 53 1.96 -9.24 -9.71
N GLU A 54 2.12 -8.39 -10.71
CA GLU A 54 3.44 -8.12 -11.26
C GLU A 54 4.36 -7.47 -10.24
N LEU A 55 3.84 -6.52 -9.45
CA LEU A 55 4.62 -5.86 -8.42
C LEU A 55 5.04 -6.84 -7.33
N ILE A 56 4.13 -7.71 -6.91
CA ILE A 56 4.43 -8.72 -5.91
C ILE A 56 5.50 -9.67 -6.42
N ALA A 57 5.40 -10.08 -7.68
CA ALA A 57 6.38 -10.95 -8.30
C ALA A 57 7.75 -10.29 -8.38
N MET A 58 7.81 -9.00 -8.70
CA MET A 58 9.07 -8.26 -8.76
C MET A 58 9.75 -8.22 -7.39
N VAL A 59 9.00 -7.96 -6.34
CA VAL A 59 9.57 -7.92 -4.98
C VAL A 59 10.08 -9.31 -4.60
N ARG A 60 9.30 -10.33 -4.88
CA ARG A 60 9.69 -11.72 -4.57
C ARG A 60 10.96 -12.11 -5.32
N GLU A 61 11.08 -11.70 -6.57
CA GLU A 61 12.24 -12.04 -7.39
C GLU A 61 13.49 -11.29 -6.94
N GLN A 62 13.37 -9.99 -6.66
CA GLN A 62 14.54 -9.15 -6.37
C GLN A 62 14.94 -9.14 -4.91
N ILE A 63 13.98 -9.24 -3.99
CA ILE A 63 14.26 -9.21 -2.55
C ILE A 63 14.22 -10.61 -1.96
N GLY A 64 13.32 -11.44 -2.46
CA GLY A 64 13.20 -12.81 -2.03
C GLY A 64 11.89 -13.09 -1.31
N PRO A 65 11.54 -14.37 -1.15
CA PRO A 65 10.27 -14.77 -0.54
C PRO A 65 10.17 -14.43 0.95
N VAL A 66 11.28 -14.18 1.62
CA VAL A 66 11.27 -13.81 3.04
C VAL A 66 10.66 -12.46 3.30
N ALA A 67 10.48 -11.64 2.26
CA ALA A 67 9.89 -10.32 2.42
C ALA A 67 8.41 -10.37 2.81
N ALA A 68 7.73 -11.49 2.63
CA ALA A 68 6.31 -11.65 2.95
C ALA A 68 5.41 -10.59 2.29
N PHE A 69 5.83 -10.08 1.15
CA PHE A 69 5.10 -9.05 0.43
C PHE A 69 3.96 -9.70 -0.36
N LYS A 70 2.74 -9.53 0.13
CA LYS A 70 1.57 -10.19 -0.45
C LYS A 70 0.51 -9.21 -0.94
N HIS A 71 0.65 -7.94 -0.60
CA HIS A 71 -0.39 -6.94 -0.89
C HIS A 71 0.21 -5.73 -1.56
N ALA A 72 -0.31 -5.38 -2.72
CA ALA A 72 0.02 -4.15 -3.42
C ALA A 72 -1.30 -3.55 -3.89
N LEU A 73 -1.60 -2.34 -3.43
CA LEU A 73 -2.85 -1.66 -3.75
C LEU A 73 -2.58 -0.53 -4.74
N CYS A 74 -3.41 -0.46 -5.78
CA CYS A 74 -3.37 0.67 -6.70
C CYS A 74 -4.32 1.74 -6.17
N VAL A 75 -3.79 2.93 -5.90
CA VAL A 75 -4.56 4.04 -5.36
C VAL A 75 -4.45 5.23 -6.28
N GLN A 76 -5.35 6.18 -6.13
CA GLN A 76 -5.39 7.36 -7.01
C GLN A 76 -4.37 8.42 -6.58
N VAL A 77 -4.09 8.49 -5.28
CA VAL A 77 -3.23 9.53 -4.73
C VAL A 77 -2.68 9.06 -3.39
N LEU A 78 -1.49 9.56 -3.03
CA LEU A 78 -0.87 9.31 -1.72
C LEU A 78 -0.88 10.60 -0.91
N PRO A 79 -1.12 10.53 0.41
CA PRO A 79 -1.10 11.74 1.24
C PRO A 79 0.33 12.28 1.37
N LYS A 80 0.47 13.59 1.20
CA LYS A 80 1.77 14.25 1.22
C LYS A 80 1.67 15.58 1.94
N VAL A 81 2.82 16.03 2.47
CA VAL A 81 2.96 17.43 2.88
C VAL A 81 3.28 18.28 1.65
N LYS A 82 3.20 19.60 1.80
CA LYS A 82 3.40 20.52 0.67
C LYS A 82 4.77 20.41 0.01
N SER A 83 5.76 19.93 0.76
CA SER A 83 7.09 19.68 0.20
C SER A 83 7.17 18.41 -0.67
N GLY A 84 6.10 17.63 -0.71
CA GLY A 84 6.06 16.40 -1.49
C GLY A 84 6.40 15.12 -0.72
N LYS A 85 6.71 15.24 0.56
CA LYS A 85 7.03 14.08 1.39
C LYS A 85 5.78 13.27 1.69
N ILE A 86 5.85 11.97 1.43
CA ILE A 86 4.73 11.05 1.66
C ILE A 86 4.56 10.80 3.16
N LEU A 87 3.31 10.84 3.63
CA LEU A 87 2.97 10.65 5.04
C LEU A 87 2.80 9.16 5.37
N ARG A 88 3.91 8.44 5.41
CA ARG A 88 3.89 6.98 5.64
C ARG A 88 3.37 6.60 7.02
N LYS A 89 3.76 7.33 8.05
CA LYS A 89 3.29 7.05 9.42
C LYS A 89 1.79 7.24 9.54
N THR A 90 1.26 8.26 8.89
CA THR A 90 -0.18 8.52 8.91
C THR A 90 -0.93 7.40 8.21
N MET A 91 -0.43 6.95 7.06
CA MET A 91 -1.04 5.83 6.36
C MET A 91 -1.00 4.55 7.19
N LYS A 92 0.13 4.29 7.84
CA LYS A 92 0.24 3.10 8.70
C LYS A 92 -0.81 3.14 9.81
N ALA A 93 -0.99 4.28 10.45
CA ALA A 93 -2.00 4.42 11.51
C ALA A 93 -3.40 4.19 10.96
N ILE A 94 -3.70 4.71 9.77
CA ILE A 94 -4.99 4.52 9.13
C ILE A 94 -5.25 3.03 8.87
N PHE A 95 -4.27 2.33 8.31
CA PHE A 95 -4.45 0.91 7.99
C PHE A 95 -4.48 0.03 9.25
N ASP A 96 -3.86 0.46 10.34
CA ASP A 96 -3.90 -0.24 11.61
C ASP A 96 -5.10 0.18 12.48
N ALA A 97 -5.98 1.03 11.96
CA ALA A 97 -7.16 1.54 12.66
C ALA A 97 -6.81 2.24 13.98
N GLN A 98 -5.71 2.99 13.97
CA GLN A 98 -5.23 3.72 15.13
C GLN A 98 -5.47 5.21 14.95
N GLU A 99 -5.52 5.93 16.08
CA GLU A 99 -5.61 7.37 16.04
C GLU A 99 -4.35 7.97 15.43
N TYR A 100 -4.53 9.07 14.73
CA TYR A 100 -3.41 9.76 14.10
C TYR A 100 -3.66 11.26 14.06
N SER A 101 -2.56 12.00 13.97
CA SER A 101 -2.63 13.43 13.67
C SER A 101 -1.81 13.66 12.42
N PHE A 102 -2.09 14.75 11.74
CA PHE A 102 -1.34 15.09 10.53
C PHE A 102 -0.78 16.51 10.65
N PRO A 103 0.34 16.79 9.96
CA PRO A 103 0.95 18.12 10.04
C PRO A 103 0.07 19.18 9.39
N GLY A 104 0.17 20.41 9.90
CA GLY A 104 -0.58 21.53 9.35
C GLY A 104 -0.22 21.87 7.91
N ASN A 105 0.92 21.38 7.43
CA ASN A 105 1.37 21.61 6.06
C ASN A 105 0.99 20.48 5.11
N ILE A 106 -0.02 19.68 5.45
CA ILE A 106 -0.50 18.65 4.55
C ILE A 106 -1.03 19.28 3.25
N GLU A 107 -0.70 18.65 2.12
CA GLU A 107 -1.06 19.16 0.81
C GLU A 107 -2.57 19.21 0.61
N ASP A 108 -3.26 18.12 0.94
CA ASP A 108 -4.71 18.01 0.78
C ASP A 108 -5.28 17.07 1.85
N PRO A 109 -5.93 17.63 2.88
CA PRO A 109 -6.49 16.78 3.94
C PRO A 109 -7.55 15.80 3.45
N ALA A 110 -8.22 16.06 2.33
CA ALA A 110 -9.23 15.15 1.80
C ALA A 110 -8.62 13.80 1.38
N VAL A 111 -7.32 13.76 1.10
CA VAL A 111 -6.64 12.50 0.77
C VAL A 111 -6.69 11.53 1.94
N LEU A 112 -6.71 12.05 3.18
CA LEU A 112 -6.78 11.18 4.36
C LEU A 112 -8.13 10.45 4.43
N ASP A 113 -9.23 11.14 4.07
CA ASP A 113 -10.54 10.50 4.00
C ASP A 113 -10.55 9.40 2.94
N TYR A 114 -9.92 9.67 1.81
CA TYR A 114 -9.77 8.68 0.75
C TYR A 114 -8.96 7.46 1.24
N MET A 115 -7.86 7.70 1.95
CA MET A 115 -7.05 6.62 2.49
C MET A 115 -7.83 5.79 3.52
N GLU A 116 -8.67 6.42 4.33
CA GLU A 116 -9.51 5.68 5.28
C GLU A 116 -10.49 4.76 4.55
N ALA A 117 -11.05 5.22 3.43
CA ALA A 117 -11.93 4.39 2.62
C ALA A 117 -11.16 3.21 2.01
N VAL A 118 -9.95 3.45 1.51
CA VAL A 118 -9.09 2.40 0.96
C VAL A 118 -8.76 1.37 2.04
N ALA A 119 -8.42 1.83 3.24
CA ALA A 119 -8.09 0.94 4.35
C ALA A 119 -9.29 0.11 4.78
N ALA A 120 -10.50 0.70 4.79
CA ALA A 120 -11.70 -0.02 5.14
C ALA A 120 -12.00 -1.13 4.11
N ASP A 121 -11.84 -0.83 2.82
CA ASP A 121 -12.03 -1.82 1.76
C ASP A 121 -11.00 -2.95 1.87
N PHE A 122 -9.76 -2.60 2.17
CA PHE A 122 -8.70 -3.58 2.37
C PHE A 122 -9.02 -4.49 3.56
N ALA A 123 -9.45 -3.91 4.67
CA ALA A 123 -9.81 -4.68 5.86
C ALA A 123 -10.95 -5.64 5.58
N LYS A 124 -11.97 -5.21 4.85
CA LYS A 124 -13.09 -6.07 4.46
C LYS A 124 -12.61 -7.23 3.60
N SER A 125 -11.72 -6.95 2.67
CA SER A 125 -11.16 -7.96 1.78
C SER A 125 -10.39 -9.01 2.58
N GLN A 126 -9.59 -8.58 3.56
CA GLN A 126 -8.84 -9.49 4.42
C GLN A 126 -9.76 -10.30 5.33
N ALA A 127 -10.80 -9.65 5.87
CA ALA A 127 -11.76 -10.33 6.71
C ALA A 127 -12.50 -11.43 5.94
N GLN A 128 -12.90 -11.15 4.69
CA GLN A 128 -13.56 -12.13 3.85
C GLN A 128 -12.65 -13.32 3.55
N ILE A 129 -11.41 -13.05 3.24
CA ILE A 129 -10.43 -14.11 2.99
C ILE A 129 -10.18 -14.91 4.27
N GLY A 130 -10.03 -14.23 5.38
CA GLY A 130 -9.78 -14.87 6.67
C GLY A 130 -10.96 -15.68 7.18
N ASN A 131 -12.18 -15.26 6.84
CA ASN A 131 -13.39 -15.93 7.28
C ASN A 131 -13.87 -17.00 6.30
N CYS A 132 -13.31 -17.06 5.11
CA CYS A 132 -13.68 -18.04 4.12
C CYS A 132 -13.17 -19.40 4.57
N PRO A 133 -14.03 -20.31 4.99
CA PRO A 133 -13.57 -21.63 5.39
C PRO A 133 -13.22 -22.41 4.17
N GLN A 134 -13.13 -21.93 3.74
CA GLN A 134 -13.10 -22.22 2.78
C GLN A 134 -13.22 -22.91 2.44
N PRO A 135 -13.23 -23.08 1.94
CA PRO A 135 -13.52 -23.38 1.57
C PRO A 135 -13.73 -23.97 1.29
N THR A 136 -13.84 -24.04 1.57
CA THR A 136 -14.06 -24.52 1.43
C THR A 136 -14.05 -24.85 0.93
#